data_fa79364397bd090a1004a9892643d6b9
#
_entry.id   fa79364397bd090a1004a9892643d6b9
#
_cell.length_a   1.000
_cell.length_b   1.000
_cell.length_c   1.000
_cell.angle_alpha   90.00
_cell.angle_beta   90.00
_cell.angle_gamma   90.00
#
_symmetry.space_group_name_H-M   'P 1'
#
loop_
_entity.id
_entity.type
_entity.pdbx_description
1 polymer ?
#
loop_
_entity_poly.entity_id
_entity_poly.type
_entity_poly.pdbx_seq_one_letter_code
_entity_poly.pdbx_strand_id
1 'polypeptide(L)'
;KQSDAGAQILDVNVGLPEINEPELMKETVYQLQSILDAPLQIDTTNMEAMEQALRIYNGKPMINSVNGKQEIMKQVFPLAKKYGGVVVGLALDEDGIPDTVEGRLAIAEKIYKTGESYGIARKDIVIDALTMTMSTDSNSANVTLETVRRIKAQGGRTVLGVSNISFGLPQREIITSAFFTMAMQAGLSAGIVNPNSQAMM
;
A
#
# COMPACT_ATOMS: atom_id res chain seq x y z
N LYS A 1 -18.50 -0.99 10.93
CA LYS A 1 -17.74 -2.16 11.43
C LYS A 1 -16.23 -1.93 11.41
N GLN A 2 -15.59 -1.68 10.24
CA GLN A 2 -14.13 -1.47 10.18
C GLN A 2 -13.70 -0.21 10.95
N SER A 3 -14.40 0.89 10.76
CA SER A 3 -14.19 2.13 11.49
C SER A 3 -14.42 1.96 13.00
N ASP A 4 -15.49 1.24 13.40
CA ASP A 4 -15.79 0.96 14.80
C ASP A 4 -14.75 0.04 15.46
N ALA A 5 -14.07 -0.77 14.63
CA ALA A 5 -12.96 -1.63 15.05
C ALA A 5 -11.61 -0.89 15.07
N GLY A 6 -11.57 0.42 14.82
CA GLY A 6 -10.38 1.26 14.96
C GLY A 6 -9.56 1.46 13.67
N ALA A 7 -10.07 1.06 12.51
CA ALA A 7 -9.39 1.36 11.24
C ALA A 7 -9.29 2.88 11.01
N GLN A 8 -8.07 3.39 10.79
CA GLN A 8 -7.83 4.81 10.58
C GLN A 8 -7.95 5.21 9.10
N ILE A 9 -7.75 4.27 8.17
CA ILE A 9 -7.88 4.44 6.72
C ILE A 9 -8.65 3.22 6.21
N LEU A 10 -9.56 3.41 5.25
CA LEU A 10 -10.27 2.31 4.63
C LEU A 10 -9.73 2.05 3.23
N ASP A 11 -9.33 0.81 2.98
CA ASP A 11 -8.90 0.36 1.66
C ASP A 11 -10.12 0.05 0.78
N VAL A 12 -10.17 0.65 -0.41
CA VAL A 12 -11.29 0.55 -1.35
C VAL A 12 -10.81 -0.08 -2.64
N ASN A 13 -11.17 -1.34 -2.85
CA ASN A 13 -10.93 -2.10 -4.08
C ASN A 13 -12.26 -2.65 -4.61
N VAL A 14 -12.58 -2.36 -5.87
CA VAL A 14 -13.79 -2.80 -6.55
C VAL A 14 -13.51 -3.57 -7.84
N GLY A 15 -12.24 -3.95 -8.06
CA GLY A 15 -11.78 -4.66 -9.24
C GLY A 15 -12.30 -6.08 -9.30
N LEU A 16 -13.42 -6.28 -9.97
CA LEU A 16 -14.01 -7.61 -10.25
C LEU A 16 -14.13 -7.80 -11.76
N PRO A 17 -14.07 -9.07 -12.25
CA PRO A 17 -14.33 -9.36 -13.65
C PRO A 17 -15.70 -8.85 -14.09
N GLU A 18 -15.81 -8.39 -15.33
CA GLU A 18 -17.07 -8.00 -15.99
C GLU A 18 -17.79 -6.78 -15.40
N ILE A 19 -17.12 -5.99 -14.55
CA ILE A 19 -17.66 -4.76 -13.96
C ILE A 19 -17.07 -3.54 -14.66
N ASN A 20 -17.87 -2.47 -14.79
CA ASN A 20 -17.38 -1.13 -15.12
C ASN A 20 -16.69 -0.54 -13.89
N GLU A 21 -15.41 -0.89 -13.71
CA GLU A 21 -14.62 -0.50 -12.54
C GLU A 21 -14.54 1.02 -12.33
N PRO A 22 -14.30 1.87 -13.35
CA PRO A 22 -14.28 3.32 -13.19
C PRO A 22 -15.54 3.89 -12.57
N GLU A 23 -16.69 3.48 -13.06
CA GLU A 23 -17.99 3.96 -12.55
C GLU A 23 -18.26 3.45 -11.14
N LEU A 24 -18.02 2.15 -10.90
CA LEU A 24 -18.22 1.55 -9.59
C LEU A 24 -17.28 2.15 -8.53
N MET A 25 -16.02 2.37 -8.86
CA MET A 25 -15.05 2.99 -7.95
C MET A 25 -15.49 4.41 -7.57
N LYS A 26 -15.88 5.21 -8.56
CA LYS A 26 -16.41 6.56 -8.33
C LYS A 26 -17.62 6.53 -7.40
N GLU A 27 -18.62 5.68 -7.70
CA GLU A 27 -19.82 5.58 -6.87
C GLU A 27 -19.50 5.11 -5.45
N THR A 28 -18.64 4.11 -5.33
CA THR A 28 -18.22 3.60 -4.01
C THR A 28 -17.53 4.67 -3.17
N VAL A 29 -16.61 5.44 -3.74
CA VAL A 29 -15.94 6.56 -3.06
C VAL A 29 -16.96 7.62 -2.63
N TYR A 30 -17.88 8.00 -3.51
CA TYR A 30 -18.93 8.96 -3.20
C TYR A 30 -19.81 8.49 -2.02
N GLN A 31 -20.27 7.25 -2.07
CA GLN A 31 -21.10 6.66 -1.01
C GLN A 31 -20.35 6.57 0.33
N LEU A 32 -19.11 6.10 0.30
CA LEU A 32 -18.30 6.00 1.52
C LEU A 32 -18.07 7.38 2.16
N GLN A 33 -17.70 8.39 1.38
CA GLN A 33 -17.46 9.74 1.90
C GLN A 33 -18.75 10.45 2.36
N SER A 34 -19.93 9.99 1.92
CA SER A 34 -21.21 10.53 2.41
C SER A 34 -21.57 10.05 3.83
N ILE A 35 -20.98 8.97 4.30
CA ILE A 35 -21.33 8.32 5.58
C ILE A 35 -20.16 8.14 6.54
N LEU A 36 -18.91 8.41 6.11
CA LEU A 36 -17.70 8.18 6.88
C LEU A 36 -16.75 9.37 6.77
N ASP A 37 -16.13 9.74 7.88
CA ASP A 37 -15.07 10.74 7.94
C ASP A 37 -13.66 10.14 7.76
N ALA A 38 -13.56 8.79 7.74
CA ALA A 38 -12.27 8.11 7.59
C ALA A 38 -11.68 8.34 6.20
N PRO A 39 -10.37 8.64 6.08
CA PRO A 39 -9.69 8.69 4.80
C PRO A 39 -9.78 7.36 4.05
N LEU A 40 -9.79 7.43 2.71
CA LEU A 40 -9.82 6.24 1.87
C LEU A 40 -8.48 6.03 1.15
N GLN A 41 -8.09 4.77 1.02
CA GLN A 41 -7.06 4.32 0.12
C GLN A 41 -7.73 3.80 -1.16
N ILE A 42 -7.44 4.41 -2.29
CA ILE A 42 -7.97 4.00 -3.60
C ILE A 42 -7.05 2.93 -4.16
N ASP A 43 -7.51 1.68 -4.14
CA ASP A 43 -6.74 0.51 -4.56
C ASP A 43 -7.23 0.01 -5.91
N THR A 44 -6.51 0.38 -6.96
CA THR A 44 -6.79 -0.05 -8.33
C THR A 44 -5.55 0.06 -9.23
N THR A 45 -5.45 -0.84 -10.21
CA THR A 45 -4.49 -0.76 -11.31
C THR A 45 -5.08 -0.09 -12.55
N ASN A 46 -6.38 0.19 -12.57
CA ASN A 46 -7.08 0.86 -13.66
C ASN A 46 -6.92 2.38 -13.51
N MET A 47 -6.18 3.00 -14.41
CA MET A 47 -5.88 4.45 -14.35
C MET A 47 -7.13 5.32 -14.51
N GLU A 48 -8.12 4.87 -15.28
CA GLU A 48 -9.38 5.58 -15.43
C GLU A 48 -10.20 5.53 -14.13
N ALA A 49 -10.30 4.35 -13.50
CA ALA A 49 -10.95 4.19 -12.21
C ALA A 49 -10.27 5.04 -11.13
N MET A 50 -8.94 5.04 -11.11
CA MET A 50 -8.15 5.87 -10.21
C MET A 50 -8.47 7.36 -10.42
N GLU A 51 -8.41 7.86 -11.67
CA GLU A 51 -8.65 9.28 -11.93
C GLU A 51 -10.10 9.68 -11.62
N GLN A 52 -11.08 8.86 -11.95
CA GLN A 52 -12.49 9.17 -11.65
C GLN A 52 -12.74 9.24 -10.14
N ALA A 53 -12.16 8.33 -9.35
CA ALA A 53 -12.24 8.36 -7.89
C ALA A 53 -11.58 9.63 -7.32
N LEU A 54 -10.34 9.91 -7.75
CA LEU A 54 -9.58 11.07 -7.28
C LEU A 54 -10.25 12.41 -7.60
N ARG A 55 -10.95 12.48 -8.73
CA ARG A 55 -11.63 13.70 -9.18
C ARG A 55 -12.77 14.15 -8.25
N ILE A 56 -13.43 13.20 -7.61
CA ILE A 56 -14.54 13.46 -6.69
C ILE A 56 -14.15 13.39 -5.23
N TYR A 57 -12.91 12.95 -4.95
CA TYR A 57 -12.44 12.75 -3.59
C TYR A 57 -12.32 14.06 -2.83
N ASN A 58 -13.01 14.14 -1.70
CA ASN A 58 -12.93 15.30 -0.80
C ASN A 58 -11.85 15.06 0.25
N GLY A 59 -10.72 15.77 0.13
CA GLY A 59 -9.58 15.66 1.05
C GLY A 59 -8.31 15.15 0.37
N LYS A 60 -7.42 14.52 1.14
CA LYS A 60 -6.16 13.97 0.66
C LYS A 60 -6.24 12.44 0.54
N PRO A 61 -6.42 11.88 -0.66
CA PRO A 61 -6.53 10.43 -0.85
C PRO A 61 -5.20 9.73 -0.65
N MET A 62 -5.25 8.44 -0.34
CA MET A 62 -4.13 7.53 -0.48
C MET A 62 -4.31 6.71 -1.76
N ILE A 63 -3.28 6.66 -2.61
CA ILE A 63 -3.30 6.03 -3.93
C ILE A 63 -2.51 4.72 -3.84
N ASN A 64 -3.15 3.61 -4.08
CA ASN A 64 -2.56 2.27 -4.12
C ASN A 64 -2.71 1.70 -5.53
N SER A 65 -1.67 1.65 -6.36
CA SER A 65 -0.29 1.94 -6.04
C SER A 65 0.50 2.40 -7.28
N VAL A 66 1.70 2.89 -7.04
CA VAL A 66 2.78 2.97 -8.02
C VAL A 66 3.78 1.84 -7.74
N ASN A 67 4.65 1.52 -8.69
CA ASN A 67 5.81 0.65 -8.50
C ASN A 67 7.03 1.22 -9.24
N GLY A 68 8.17 0.53 -9.17
CA GLY A 68 9.41 0.96 -9.80
C GLY A 68 9.42 0.88 -11.33
N LYS A 69 8.35 0.39 -11.98
CA LYS A 69 8.23 0.37 -13.45
C LYS A 69 8.07 1.79 -13.97
N GLN A 70 8.89 2.15 -14.94
CA GLN A 70 8.92 3.52 -15.45
C GLN A 70 7.59 3.94 -16.08
N GLU A 71 6.91 3.02 -16.76
CA GLU A 71 5.61 3.28 -17.37
C GLU A 71 4.54 3.60 -16.32
N ILE A 72 4.48 2.84 -15.22
CA ILE A 72 3.51 3.05 -14.14
C ILE A 72 3.77 4.37 -13.42
N MET A 73 5.04 4.68 -13.13
CA MET A 73 5.40 5.96 -12.51
C MET A 73 4.97 7.16 -13.35
N LYS A 74 5.13 7.07 -14.69
CA LYS A 74 4.67 8.13 -15.63
C LYS A 74 3.16 8.32 -15.66
N GLN A 75 2.39 7.31 -15.30
CA GLN A 75 0.93 7.39 -15.27
C GLN A 75 0.42 7.85 -13.90
N VAL A 76 0.92 7.29 -12.82
CA VAL A 76 0.42 7.52 -11.46
C VAL A 76 0.90 8.85 -10.86
N PHE A 77 2.17 9.22 -11.02
CA PHE A 77 2.68 10.44 -10.39
C PHE A 77 2.03 11.74 -10.89
N PRO A 78 1.70 11.91 -12.19
CA PRO A 78 0.91 13.06 -12.62
C PRO A 78 -0.47 13.15 -11.95
N LEU A 79 -1.16 12.02 -11.78
CA LEU A 79 -2.44 11.98 -11.05
C LEU A 79 -2.25 12.34 -9.57
N ALA A 80 -1.28 11.73 -8.91
CA ALA A 80 -0.97 12.03 -7.52
C ALA A 80 -0.63 13.52 -7.31
N LYS A 81 0.13 14.12 -8.22
CA LYS A 81 0.44 15.55 -8.19
C LYS A 81 -0.79 16.41 -8.41
N LYS A 82 -1.62 16.05 -9.40
CA LYS A 82 -2.83 16.80 -9.78
C LYS A 82 -3.85 16.84 -8.63
N TYR A 83 -4.03 15.74 -7.92
CA TYR A 83 -5.04 15.59 -6.87
C TYR A 83 -4.48 15.69 -5.44
N GLY A 84 -3.17 15.81 -5.28
CA GLY A 84 -2.52 16.00 -3.98
C GLY A 84 -2.49 14.77 -3.08
N GLY A 85 -2.51 13.56 -3.66
CA GLY A 85 -2.58 12.30 -2.91
C GLY A 85 -1.27 11.88 -2.23
N VAL A 86 -1.38 11.00 -1.24
CA VAL A 86 -0.29 10.16 -0.75
C VAL A 86 -0.20 8.93 -1.64
N VAL A 87 1.00 8.47 -1.97
CA VAL A 87 1.19 7.35 -2.90
C VAL A 87 1.86 6.18 -2.20
N VAL A 88 1.27 4.99 -2.32
CA VAL A 88 1.90 3.72 -1.97
C VAL A 88 2.83 3.31 -3.11
N GLY A 89 4.10 3.08 -2.80
CA GLY A 89 5.12 2.63 -3.75
C GLY A 89 5.55 1.19 -3.49
N LEU A 90 5.17 0.28 -4.38
CA LEU A 90 5.56 -1.13 -4.27
C LEU A 90 7.04 -1.30 -4.63
N ALA A 91 7.82 -1.96 -3.77
CA ALA A 91 9.25 -2.22 -3.98
C ALA A 91 9.49 -3.36 -5.01
N LEU A 92 8.94 -3.19 -6.22
CA LEU A 92 9.11 -4.05 -7.39
C LEU A 92 9.28 -3.20 -8.66
N ASP A 93 9.89 -3.75 -9.69
CA ASP A 93 10.06 -3.09 -10.99
C ASP A 93 9.90 -4.05 -12.18
N GLU A 94 10.53 -3.74 -13.31
CA GLU A 94 10.48 -4.53 -14.53
C GLU A 94 11.00 -5.96 -14.36
N ASP A 95 11.98 -6.15 -13.45
CA ASP A 95 12.58 -7.46 -13.13
C ASP A 95 11.80 -8.24 -12.06
N GLY A 96 10.75 -7.65 -11.51
CA GLY A 96 9.89 -8.26 -10.50
C GLY A 96 10.20 -7.78 -9.08
N ILE A 97 9.99 -8.66 -8.09
CA ILE A 97 10.22 -8.38 -6.67
C ILE A 97 11.61 -8.87 -6.29
N PRO A 98 12.53 -7.98 -5.85
CA PRO A 98 13.85 -8.42 -5.41
C PRO A 98 13.79 -9.29 -4.15
N ASP A 99 14.59 -10.35 -4.16
CA ASP A 99 14.75 -11.26 -3.00
C ASP A 99 15.66 -10.67 -1.92
N THR A 100 16.31 -9.54 -2.18
CA THR A 100 17.27 -8.90 -1.27
C THR A 100 16.76 -7.56 -0.74
N VAL A 101 17.21 -7.22 0.46
CA VAL A 101 16.94 -5.91 1.09
C VAL A 101 17.47 -4.76 0.22
N GLU A 102 18.71 -4.90 -0.27
CA GLU A 102 19.37 -3.91 -1.11
C GLU A 102 18.60 -3.63 -2.40
N GLY A 103 18.10 -4.68 -3.06
CA GLY A 103 17.27 -4.55 -4.25
C GLY A 103 15.97 -3.79 -3.98
N ARG A 104 15.26 -4.12 -2.89
CA ARG A 104 14.04 -3.41 -2.50
C ARG A 104 14.29 -1.94 -2.14
N LEU A 105 15.41 -1.66 -1.47
CA LEU A 105 15.81 -0.29 -1.16
C LEU A 105 16.19 0.51 -2.40
N ALA A 106 16.85 -0.11 -3.38
CA ALA A 106 17.18 0.54 -4.65
C ALA A 106 15.92 0.96 -5.40
N ILE A 107 14.90 0.09 -5.44
CA ILE A 107 13.61 0.41 -6.05
C ILE A 107 12.87 1.49 -5.25
N ALA A 108 12.86 1.42 -3.93
CA ALA A 108 12.26 2.46 -3.10
C ALA A 108 12.88 3.84 -3.38
N GLU A 109 14.20 3.91 -3.49
CA GLU A 109 14.90 5.14 -3.82
C GLU A 109 14.61 5.63 -5.25
N LYS A 110 14.48 4.72 -6.24
CA LYS A 110 14.02 5.03 -7.59
C LYS A 110 12.63 5.67 -7.57
N ILE A 111 11.70 5.10 -6.80
CA ILE A 111 10.34 5.64 -6.64
C ILE A 111 10.37 7.03 -5.98
N TYR A 112 11.13 7.22 -4.91
CA TYR A 112 11.29 8.52 -4.25
C TYR A 112 11.81 9.58 -5.20
N LYS A 113 12.95 9.33 -5.86
CA LYS A 113 13.59 10.29 -6.79
C LYS A 113 12.66 10.65 -7.96
N THR A 114 11.96 9.66 -8.51
CA THR A 114 11.02 9.91 -9.58
C THR A 114 9.83 10.72 -9.08
N GLY A 115 9.23 10.39 -7.94
CA GLY A 115 8.14 11.17 -7.34
C GLY A 115 8.54 12.62 -7.06
N GLU A 116 9.74 12.83 -6.51
CA GLU A 116 10.29 14.17 -6.28
C GLU A 116 10.45 14.98 -7.58
N SER A 117 10.83 14.34 -8.69
CA SER A 117 10.90 15.00 -10.01
C SER A 117 9.53 15.46 -10.53
N TYR A 118 8.44 14.82 -10.09
CA TYR A 118 7.06 15.27 -10.33
C TYR A 118 6.56 16.27 -9.28
N GLY A 119 7.40 16.64 -8.29
CA GLY A 119 7.06 17.56 -7.21
C GLY A 119 6.18 16.94 -6.12
N ILE A 120 6.28 15.63 -5.91
CA ILE A 120 5.66 14.92 -4.78
C ILE A 120 6.71 14.82 -3.68
N ALA A 121 6.38 15.33 -2.50
CA ALA A 121 7.31 15.31 -1.38
C ALA A 121 7.53 13.86 -0.87
N ARG A 122 8.75 13.52 -0.47
CA ARG A 122 9.10 12.19 0.08
C ARG A 122 8.16 11.73 1.20
N LYS A 123 7.67 12.66 2.03
CA LYS A 123 6.71 12.38 3.10
C LYS A 123 5.34 11.89 2.60
N ASP A 124 5.01 12.15 1.35
CA ASP A 124 3.77 11.76 0.70
C ASP A 124 3.93 10.49 -0.16
N ILE A 125 5.07 9.80 -0.04
CA ILE A 125 5.33 8.49 -0.62
C ILE A 125 5.56 7.50 0.52
N VAL A 126 4.76 6.43 0.54
CA VAL A 126 4.81 5.36 1.54
C VAL A 126 5.22 4.08 0.84
N ILE A 127 6.34 3.49 1.21
CA ILE A 127 6.86 2.29 0.52
C ILE A 127 6.22 1.02 1.08
N ASP A 128 5.63 0.22 0.20
CA ASP A 128 5.32 -1.17 0.51
C ASP A 128 6.57 -2.02 0.25
N ALA A 129 7.15 -2.52 1.34
CA ALA A 129 8.33 -3.38 1.28
C ALA A 129 8.02 -4.79 0.75
N LEU A 130 6.76 -5.09 0.47
CA LEU A 130 6.20 -6.33 -0.06
C LEU A 130 6.38 -7.53 0.86
N THR A 131 5.28 -7.95 1.46
CA THR A 131 5.20 -9.16 2.27
C THR A 131 5.00 -10.37 1.36
N MET A 132 6.05 -11.17 1.19
CA MET A 132 5.97 -12.46 0.50
C MET A 132 5.61 -13.56 1.49
N THR A 133 4.91 -14.59 1.01
CA THR A 133 4.51 -15.69 1.90
C THR A 133 5.69 -16.57 2.33
N MET A 134 5.72 -16.94 3.60
CA MET A 134 6.70 -17.87 4.14
C MET A 134 6.53 -19.30 3.62
N SER A 135 5.41 -19.63 2.99
CA SER A 135 5.19 -20.95 2.38
C SER A 135 6.09 -21.19 1.17
N THR A 136 6.53 -20.15 0.48
CA THR A 136 7.41 -20.23 -0.70
C THR A 136 8.86 -19.90 -0.38
N ASP A 137 9.10 -19.00 0.57
CA ASP A 137 10.44 -18.63 1.02
C ASP A 137 10.43 -18.31 2.52
N SER A 138 11.11 -19.16 3.30
CA SER A 138 11.21 -19.00 4.76
C SER A 138 11.97 -17.74 5.20
N ASN A 139 12.80 -17.16 4.33
CA ASN A 139 13.56 -15.93 4.63
C ASN A 139 12.81 -14.66 4.27
N SER A 140 11.68 -14.76 3.60
CA SER A 140 10.91 -13.60 3.10
C SER A 140 10.53 -12.62 4.22
N ALA A 141 10.17 -13.13 5.39
CA ALA A 141 9.87 -12.32 6.57
C ALA A 141 11.04 -11.42 6.98
N ASN A 142 12.26 -12.00 7.06
CA ASN A 142 13.46 -11.27 7.46
C ASN A 142 13.81 -10.16 6.46
N VAL A 143 13.73 -10.45 5.17
CA VAL A 143 13.97 -9.47 4.11
C VAL A 143 12.97 -8.30 4.22
N THR A 144 11.69 -8.61 4.42
CA THR A 144 10.65 -7.57 4.57
C THR A 144 10.89 -6.73 5.82
N LEU A 145 11.13 -7.35 6.99
CA LEU A 145 11.36 -6.65 8.24
C LEU A 145 12.61 -5.76 8.20
N GLU A 146 13.70 -6.26 7.62
CA GLU A 146 14.93 -5.48 7.48
C GLU A 146 14.76 -4.32 6.49
N THR A 147 14.02 -4.52 5.40
CA THR A 147 13.68 -3.44 4.45
C THR A 147 12.88 -2.34 5.16
N VAL A 148 11.86 -2.69 5.95
CA VAL A 148 11.07 -1.74 6.77
C VAL A 148 11.99 -0.95 7.70
N ARG A 149 12.86 -1.65 8.44
CA ARG A 149 13.80 -1.03 9.40
C ARG A 149 14.71 -0.01 8.74
N ARG A 150 15.28 -0.36 7.59
CA ARG A 150 16.22 0.52 6.87
C ARG A 150 15.53 1.71 6.21
N ILE A 151 14.33 1.54 5.64
CA ILE A 151 13.53 2.67 5.14
C ILE A 151 13.19 3.62 6.29
N LYS A 152 12.76 3.09 7.44
CA LYS A 152 12.46 3.89 8.64
C LYS A 152 13.69 4.66 9.15
N ALA A 153 14.85 4.02 9.20
CA ALA A 153 16.11 4.65 9.60
C ALA A 153 16.51 5.82 8.67
N GLN A 154 16.10 5.78 7.40
CA GLN A 154 16.29 6.85 6.42
C GLN A 154 15.18 7.92 6.45
N GLY A 155 14.30 7.89 7.45
CA GLY A 155 13.17 8.83 7.58
C GLY A 155 11.99 8.56 6.66
N GLY A 156 11.98 7.42 5.94
CA GLY A 156 10.87 7.00 5.09
C GLY A 156 9.70 6.43 5.90
N ARG A 157 8.57 6.23 5.22
CA ARG A 157 7.37 5.59 5.74
C ARG A 157 7.09 4.32 4.98
N THR A 158 6.55 3.32 5.68
CA THR A 158 6.26 1.99 5.11
C THR A 158 4.84 1.54 5.39
N VAL A 159 4.31 0.75 4.47
CA VAL A 159 3.06 0.01 4.61
C VAL A 159 3.29 -1.44 4.24
N LEU A 160 2.49 -2.36 4.76
CA LEU A 160 2.52 -3.77 4.40
C LEU A 160 1.11 -4.35 4.32
N GLY A 161 0.85 -5.16 3.31
CA GLY A 161 -0.23 -6.14 3.29
C GLY A 161 0.14 -7.32 4.20
N VAL A 162 -0.11 -7.19 5.49
CA VAL A 162 0.46 -8.04 6.54
C VAL A 162 0.05 -9.50 6.40
N SER A 163 -1.20 -9.77 6.02
CA SER A 163 -1.75 -11.15 5.96
C SER A 163 -1.14 -12.02 4.86
N ASN A 164 -0.41 -11.42 3.92
CA ASN A 164 0.30 -12.17 2.86
C ASN A 164 1.37 -13.11 3.44
N ILE A 165 1.99 -12.77 4.57
CA ILE A 165 3.03 -13.60 5.20
C ILE A 165 2.60 -15.04 5.45
N SER A 166 1.35 -15.24 5.80
CA SER A 166 0.80 -16.53 6.20
C SER A 166 0.00 -17.24 5.11
N PHE A 167 0.02 -16.72 3.86
CA PHE A 167 -0.75 -17.31 2.77
C PHE A 167 -0.30 -18.75 2.50
N GLY A 168 -1.25 -19.69 2.43
CA GLY A 168 -0.98 -21.12 2.25
C GLY A 168 -0.53 -21.86 3.51
N LEU A 169 -0.42 -21.21 4.66
CA LEU A 169 -0.02 -21.83 5.92
C LEU A 169 -1.21 -22.11 6.84
N PRO A 170 -1.13 -23.11 7.73
CA PRO A 170 -2.13 -23.33 8.79
C PRO A 170 -2.01 -22.23 9.86
N GLN A 171 -3.06 -22.07 10.67
CA GLN A 171 -3.09 -21.12 11.81
C GLN A 171 -2.66 -19.70 11.43
N ARG A 172 -3.11 -19.21 10.27
CA ARG A 172 -2.72 -17.93 9.67
C ARG A 172 -2.75 -16.76 10.64
N GLU A 173 -3.74 -16.71 11.51
CA GLU A 173 -3.94 -15.60 12.43
C GLU A 173 -2.77 -15.45 13.41
N ILE A 174 -2.24 -16.56 13.95
CA ILE A 174 -1.09 -16.56 14.86
C ILE A 174 0.16 -16.05 14.13
N ILE A 175 0.42 -16.58 12.91
CA ILE A 175 1.58 -16.19 12.11
C ILE A 175 1.49 -14.71 11.74
N THR A 176 0.32 -14.28 11.28
CA THR A 176 0.10 -12.89 10.84
C THR A 176 0.26 -11.90 11.99
N SER A 177 -0.31 -12.19 13.18
CA SER A 177 -0.19 -11.30 14.34
C SER A 177 1.23 -11.23 14.89
N ALA A 178 1.95 -12.36 14.94
CA ALA A 178 3.36 -12.37 15.33
C ALA A 178 4.22 -11.53 14.36
N PHE A 179 4.04 -11.74 13.05
CA PHE A 179 4.75 -10.96 12.03
C PHE A 179 4.41 -9.46 12.11
N PHE A 180 3.13 -9.11 12.32
CA PHE A 180 2.71 -7.72 12.46
C PHE A 180 3.37 -7.05 13.66
N THR A 181 3.45 -7.73 14.80
CA THR A 181 4.16 -7.23 15.99
C THR A 181 5.64 -6.97 15.68
N MET A 182 6.32 -7.91 14.97
CA MET A 182 7.71 -7.73 14.55
C MET A 182 7.87 -6.57 13.58
N ALA A 183 6.91 -6.38 12.65
CA ALA A 183 6.93 -5.29 11.70
C ALA A 183 6.74 -3.92 12.38
N MET A 184 5.85 -3.83 13.37
CA MET A 184 5.70 -2.63 14.20
C MET A 184 7.00 -2.30 14.95
N GLN A 185 7.65 -3.30 15.53
CA GLN A 185 8.95 -3.13 16.18
C GLN A 185 10.05 -2.69 15.20
N ALA A 186 9.99 -3.14 13.95
CA ALA A 186 10.89 -2.70 12.88
C ALA A 186 10.62 -1.25 12.43
N GLY A 187 9.51 -0.64 12.86
CA GLY A 187 9.14 0.75 12.55
C GLY A 187 8.14 0.89 11.42
N LEU A 188 7.31 -0.14 11.17
CA LEU A 188 6.20 -0.07 10.22
C LEU A 188 5.30 1.12 10.52
N SER A 189 4.95 1.89 9.49
CA SER A 189 4.12 3.09 9.64
C SER A 189 2.63 2.81 9.51
N ALA A 190 2.24 1.85 8.68
CA ALA A 190 0.86 1.42 8.47
C ALA A 190 0.79 -0.06 8.10
N GLY A 191 -0.28 -0.75 8.44
CA GLY A 191 -0.55 -2.12 8.04
C GLY A 191 -1.94 -2.25 7.42
N ILE A 192 -2.03 -2.92 6.27
CA ILE A 192 -3.30 -3.34 5.69
C ILE A 192 -3.67 -4.65 6.37
N VAL A 193 -4.66 -4.60 7.23
CA VAL A 193 -5.06 -5.70 8.10
C VAL A 193 -6.58 -5.80 8.18
N ASN A 194 -7.09 -6.96 8.59
CA ASN A 194 -8.49 -7.08 8.96
C ASN A 194 -8.69 -6.60 10.41
N PRO A 195 -9.31 -5.45 10.65
CA PRO A 195 -9.45 -4.89 11.99
C PRO A 195 -10.45 -5.65 12.86
N ASN A 196 -11.22 -6.60 12.30
CA ASN A 196 -12.12 -7.45 13.07
C ASN A 196 -11.44 -8.70 13.64
N SER A 197 -10.16 -8.94 13.32
CA SER A 197 -9.39 -10.03 13.94
C SER A 197 -8.85 -9.59 15.30
N GLN A 198 -9.27 -10.26 16.36
CA GLN A 198 -8.82 -9.95 17.73
C GLN A 198 -7.30 -10.12 17.91
N ALA A 199 -6.67 -10.96 17.12
CA ALA A 199 -5.22 -11.17 17.17
C ALA A 199 -4.43 -10.04 16.53
N MET A 200 -5.10 -9.13 15.78
CA MET A 200 -4.46 -8.01 15.08
C MET A 200 -4.61 -6.67 15.78
N MET A 201 -5.50 -6.61 16.77
CA MET A 201 -5.81 -5.44 17.58
C MET A 201 -5.29 -5.61 19.01
#